data_70d5b484d9c06b5accdb4c6bdbd08b69
#
_entry.id   70d5b484d9c06b5accdb4c6bdbd08b69
#
_cell.length_a   1.000
_cell.length_b   1.000
_cell.length_c   1.000
_cell.angle_alpha   90.00
_cell.angle_beta   90.00
_cell.angle_gamma   90.00
#
_symmetry.space_group_name_H-M   'P 1'
#
loop_
_entity.id
_entity.type
_entity.pdbx_description
1 polymer ?
#
loop_
_entity_poly.entity_id
_entity_poly.type
_entity_poly.pdbx_seq_one_letter_code
_entity_poly.pdbx_strand_id
1 'polypeptide(L)'
;MAEDPHILGLALGGGAFRGTAHLGVLKALEEEGLRPGFLCGTSAGAMAAAFYAFGMAPEEIRNVARNLRWLKATNFTFSKLGLLSNNEIGKFIEKYLGEVLIEDSSIPLAIVAADISTGEKVVFKTGSLATAIMASTCIPGVFLSELRLADSHPATDR
;
A
#
# COMPACT_ATOMS: atom_id res chain seq x y z
N MET A 1 -31.25 -6.54 12.28
CA MET A 1 -30.12 -5.63 12.22
C MET A 1 -30.31 -4.87 10.93
N ALA A 2 -30.60 -3.57 10.97
CA ALA A 2 -30.67 -2.75 9.77
C ALA A 2 -29.24 -2.70 9.19
N GLU A 3 -29.09 -3.12 7.94
CA GLU A 3 -27.87 -2.86 7.17
C GLU A 3 -27.66 -1.35 7.14
N ASP A 4 -26.52 -0.89 7.63
CA ASP A 4 -26.14 0.52 7.49
C ASP A 4 -25.90 0.76 5.99
N PRO A 5 -26.77 1.52 5.29
CA PRO A 5 -26.75 1.55 3.82
C PRO A 5 -25.56 2.34 3.24
N HIS A 6 -24.62 2.83 4.06
CA HIS A 6 -23.58 3.74 3.64
C HIS A 6 -22.18 3.35 4.15
N ILE A 7 -21.74 2.12 3.84
CA ILE A 7 -20.32 1.78 4.03
C ILE A 7 -19.49 2.52 2.98
N LEU A 8 -18.73 3.52 3.40
CA LEU A 8 -17.82 4.26 2.53
C LEU A 8 -16.63 3.37 2.14
N GLY A 9 -16.53 2.97 0.88
CA GLY A 9 -15.34 2.36 0.31
C GLY A 9 -14.41 3.42 -0.27
N LEU A 10 -13.11 3.37 0.02
CA LEU A 10 -12.14 4.33 -0.48
C LEU A 10 -11.05 3.62 -1.30
N ALA A 11 -10.92 4.02 -2.58
CA ALA A 11 -9.87 3.53 -3.47
C ALA A 11 -8.78 4.60 -3.66
N LEU A 12 -7.55 4.28 -3.28
CA LEU A 12 -6.39 5.16 -3.32
C LEU A 12 -5.47 4.75 -4.48
N GLY A 13 -5.41 5.59 -5.51
CA GLY A 13 -4.62 5.34 -6.72
C GLY A 13 -3.11 5.48 -6.53
N GLY A 14 -2.33 4.94 -7.46
CA GLY A 14 -0.90 5.16 -7.54
C GLY A 14 -0.55 6.61 -7.93
N GLY A 15 0.74 6.94 -7.94
CA GLY A 15 1.18 8.27 -8.38
C GLY A 15 2.44 8.78 -7.70
N ALA A 16 3.24 7.89 -7.14
CA ALA A 16 4.49 8.24 -6.44
C ALA A 16 4.26 9.38 -5.42
N PHE A 17 4.96 10.52 -5.56
CA PHE A 17 4.80 11.65 -4.63
C PHE A 17 3.42 12.32 -4.65
N ARG A 18 2.64 12.14 -5.71
CA ARG A 18 1.25 12.62 -5.75
C ARG A 18 0.34 11.86 -4.79
N GLY A 19 0.75 10.67 -4.34
CA GLY A 19 0.05 9.90 -3.31
C GLY A 19 -0.11 10.64 -1.97
N THR A 20 0.69 11.69 -1.72
CA THR A 20 0.49 12.55 -0.54
C THR A 20 -0.85 13.29 -0.56
N ALA A 21 -1.50 13.46 -1.71
CA ALA A 21 -2.85 14.03 -1.80
C ALA A 21 -3.89 13.15 -1.08
N HIS A 22 -3.69 11.83 -1.03
CA HIS A 22 -4.58 10.91 -0.30
C HIS A 22 -4.66 11.26 1.19
N LEU A 23 -3.56 11.76 1.78
CA LEU A 23 -3.54 12.14 3.20
C LEU A 23 -4.43 13.34 3.48
N GLY A 24 -4.55 14.27 2.50
CA GLY A 24 -5.49 15.38 2.60
C GLY A 24 -6.95 14.90 2.58
N VAL A 25 -7.26 13.92 1.73
CA VAL A 25 -8.59 13.31 1.67
C VAL A 25 -8.91 12.56 2.96
N LEU A 26 -7.99 11.71 3.44
CA LEU A 26 -8.17 10.97 4.70
C LEU A 26 -8.40 11.92 5.88
N LYS A 27 -7.62 13.00 5.95
CA LYS A 27 -7.77 14.02 6.98
C LYS A 27 -9.14 14.71 6.91
N ALA A 28 -9.57 15.12 5.72
CA ALA A 28 -10.88 15.76 5.53
C ALA A 28 -12.02 14.82 5.93
N LEU A 29 -11.93 13.53 5.61
CA LEU A 29 -12.91 12.53 6.03
C LEU A 29 -12.97 12.41 7.56
N GLU A 30 -11.82 12.40 8.24
CA GLU A 30 -11.79 12.38 9.71
C GLU A 30 -12.40 13.64 10.33
N GLU A 31 -12.10 14.82 9.77
CA GLU A 31 -12.66 16.10 10.22
C GLU A 31 -14.20 16.15 10.07
N GLU A 32 -14.74 15.49 9.05
CA GLU A 32 -16.18 15.33 8.84
C GLU A 32 -16.79 14.15 9.60
N GLY A 33 -15.99 13.42 10.40
CA GLY A 33 -16.45 12.26 11.16
C GLY A 33 -16.76 11.02 10.29
N LEU A 34 -16.32 11.02 9.03
CA LEU A 34 -16.53 9.95 8.09
C LEU A 34 -15.37 8.95 8.17
N ARG A 35 -15.68 7.67 8.37
CA ARG A 35 -14.67 6.60 8.40
C ARG A 35 -14.91 5.61 7.26
N PRO A 36 -13.89 5.30 6.45
CA PRO A 36 -13.98 4.24 5.46
C PRO A 36 -14.22 2.89 6.16
N GLY A 37 -15.19 2.12 5.67
CA GLY A 37 -15.42 0.74 6.09
C GLY A 37 -14.63 -0.27 5.25
N PHE A 38 -14.00 0.19 4.15
CA PHE A 38 -13.13 -0.61 3.30
C PHE A 38 -12.11 0.28 2.58
N LEU A 39 -10.87 -0.18 2.50
CA LEU A 39 -9.79 0.50 1.80
C LEU A 39 -9.20 -0.38 0.70
N CYS A 40 -8.91 0.25 -0.43
CA CYS A 40 -8.19 -0.39 -1.52
C CYS A 40 -7.09 0.54 -2.01
N GLY A 41 -5.90 0.02 -2.28
CA GLY A 41 -4.79 0.85 -2.70
C GLY A 41 -3.88 0.24 -3.75
N THR A 42 -3.27 1.10 -4.57
CA THR A 42 -2.24 0.74 -5.55
C THR A 42 -1.02 1.63 -5.35
N SER A 43 0.20 1.04 -5.32
CA SER A 43 1.49 1.76 -5.23
C SER A 43 1.52 2.73 -4.03
N ALA A 44 1.72 4.03 -4.24
CA ALA A 44 1.69 5.04 -3.19
C ALA A 44 0.35 5.05 -2.43
N GLY A 45 -0.76 4.79 -3.13
CA GLY A 45 -2.08 4.64 -2.50
C GLY A 45 -2.19 3.39 -1.64
N ALA A 46 -1.50 2.29 -2.01
CA ALA A 46 -1.42 1.09 -1.19
C ALA A 46 -0.71 1.37 0.14
N MET A 47 0.38 2.13 0.11
CA MET A 47 1.09 2.54 1.33
C MET A 47 0.21 3.42 2.23
N ALA A 48 -0.46 4.43 1.64
CA ALA A 48 -1.35 5.31 2.40
C ALA A 48 -2.54 4.54 3.01
N ALA A 49 -3.17 3.64 2.23
CA ALA A 49 -4.25 2.79 2.68
C ALA A 49 -3.80 1.86 3.82
N ALA A 50 -2.62 1.23 3.68
CA ALA A 50 -2.08 0.33 4.68
C ALA A 50 -1.82 1.03 6.01
N PHE A 51 -1.06 2.11 6.01
CA PHE A 51 -0.78 2.86 7.25
C PHE A 51 -2.08 3.31 7.93
N TYR A 52 -3.04 3.80 7.16
CA TYR A 52 -4.32 4.23 7.71
C TYR A 52 -5.16 3.07 8.23
N ALA A 53 -5.21 1.93 7.50
CA ALA A 53 -5.93 0.72 7.92
C ALA A 53 -5.39 0.12 9.22
N PHE A 54 -4.10 0.31 9.49
CA PHE A 54 -3.43 -0.09 10.73
C PHE A 54 -3.47 0.98 11.82
N GLY A 55 -4.28 2.04 11.66
CA GLY A 55 -4.61 2.99 12.72
C GLY A 55 -3.71 4.22 12.80
N MET A 56 -2.82 4.45 11.82
CA MET A 56 -2.04 5.68 11.80
C MET A 56 -2.89 6.87 11.36
N ALA A 57 -2.83 7.98 12.09
CA ALA A 57 -3.46 9.23 11.68
C ALA A 57 -2.82 9.82 10.41
N PRO A 58 -3.57 10.56 9.55
CA PRO A 58 -3.04 11.15 8.32
C PRO A 58 -1.79 12.01 8.52
N GLU A 59 -1.68 12.73 9.64
CA GLU A 59 -0.50 13.51 9.98
C GLU A 59 0.74 12.64 10.30
N GLU A 60 0.55 11.51 10.96
CA GLU A 60 1.61 10.56 11.24
C GLU A 60 2.12 9.95 9.94
N ILE A 61 1.20 9.53 9.05
CA ILE A 61 1.53 9.01 7.72
C ILE A 61 2.31 10.06 6.92
N ARG A 62 1.94 11.34 7.01
CA ARG A 62 2.67 12.45 6.38
C ARG A 62 4.11 12.55 6.87
N ASN A 63 4.33 12.40 8.16
CA ASN A 63 5.67 12.42 8.75
C ASN A 63 6.49 11.20 8.31
N VAL A 64 5.87 10.03 8.27
CA VAL A 64 6.48 8.80 7.72
C VAL A 64 6.87 9.00 6.24
N ALA A 65 5.98 9.56 5.42
CA ALA A 65 6.26 9.85 4.01
C ALA A 65 7.41 10.86 3.80
N ARG A 66 7.57 11.84 4.70
CA ARG A 66 8.73 12.76 4.70
C ARG A 66 10.04 12.02 4.94
N ASN A 67 10.05 11.05 5.86
CA ASN A 67 11.23 10.23 6.14
C ASN A 67 11.63 9.38 4.92
N LEU A 68 10.66 8.87 4.16
CA LEU A 68 10.91 8.15 2.92
C LEU A 68 11.63 9.04 1.87
N ARG A 69 11.29 10.33 1.78
CA ARG A 69 11.99 11.30 0.91
C ARG A 69 13.43 11.55 1.36
N TRP A 70 13.68 11.61 2.67
CA TRP A 70 15.01 11.79 3.23
C TRP A 70 15.93 10.60 2.93
N LEU A 71 15.43 9.37 3.04
CA LEU A 71 16.18 8.16 2.68
C LEU A 71 16.61 8.16 1.21
N LYS A 72 15.79 8.71 0.32
CA LYS A 72 16.17 8.89 -1.11
C LYS A 72 17.25 9.96 -1.31
N ALA A 73 17.28 11.00 -0.50
CA ALA A 73 18.24 12.08 -0.62
C ALA A 73 19.63 11.72 -0.06
N THR A 74 19.70 10.79 0.89
CA THR A 74 20.95 10.41 1.58
C THR A 74 21.62 9.18 1.00
N ASN A 75 20.87 8.26 0.39
CA ASN A 75 21.42 7.07 -0.28
C ASN A 75 21.74 7.39 -1.75
N PHE A 76 22.89 8.04 -1.95
CA PHE A 76 23.47 8.38 -3.26
C PHE A 76 24.03 7.12 -3.95
N THR A 77 23.29 6.03 -3.95
CA THR A 77 23.60 4.86 -4.77
C THR A 77 22.81 5.00 -6.07
N PHE A 78 23.51 5.33 -7.10
CA PHE A 78 23.07 5.60 -8.46
C PHE A 78 22.25 4.44 -9.05
N SER A 79 20.96 4.36 -8.74
CA SER A 79 20.00 3.84 -9.68
C SER A 79 19.61 5.03 -10.57
N LYS A 80 19.83 4.93 -11.87
CA LYS A 80 19.59 6.00 -12.87
C LYS A 80 18.17 6.58 -12.87
N LEU A 81 17.28 6.12 -11.99
CA LEU A 81 15.87 6.51 -11.87
C LEU A 81 15.44 6.93 -10.46
N GLY A 82 16.35 6.99 -9.46
CA GLY A 82 16.05 7.55 -8.13
C GLY A 82 14.96 6.82 -7.32
N LEU A 83 14.66 5.55 -7.64
CA LEU A 83 13.66 4.73 -6.98
C LEU A 83 14.33 3.87 -5.90
N LEU A 84 13.66 3.71 -4.76
CA LEU A 84 14.07 2.77 -3.72
C LEU A 84 14.05 1.35 -4.29
N SER A 85 14.97 0.48 -3.85
CA SER A 85 14.86 -0.93 -4.18
C SER A 85 13.57 -1.50 -3.55
N ASN A 86 13.01 -2.52 -4.16
CA ASN A 86 11.78 -3.13 -3.68
C ASN A 86 11.93 -3.64 -2.24
N ASN A 87 13.10 -4.20 -1.89
CA ASN A 87 13.42 -4.65 -0.54
C ASN A 87 13.47 -3.52 0.50
N GLU A 88 13.86 -2.30 0.10
CA GLU A 88 13.85 -1.16 1.02
C GLU A 88 12.43 -0.70 1.34
N ILE A 89 11.49 -0.85 0.38
CA ILE A 89 10.08 -0.58 0.63
C ILE A 89 9.51 -1.58 1.63
N GLY A 90 9.80 -2.88 1.49
CA GLY A 90 9.38 -3.90 2.44
C GLY A 90 9.88 -3.59 3.86
N LYS A 91 11.20 -3.39 4.01
CA LYS A 91 11.80 -3.00 5.29
C LYS A 91 11.23 -1.70 5.87
N PHE A 92 10.85 -0.76 5.01
CA PHE A 92 10.21 0.48 5.46
C PHE A 92 8.82 0.23 6.03
N ILE A 93 8.00 -0.61 5.41
CA ILE A 93 6.69 -1.01 5.95
C ILE A 93 6.86 -1.72 7.29
N GLU A 94 7.75 -2.73 7.35
CA GLU A 94 8.02 -3.51 8.56
C GLU A 94 8.55 -2.66 9.72
N LYS A 95 9.36 -1.64 9.41
CA LYS A 95 9.86 -0.70 10.42
C LYS A 95 8.74 0.05 11.16
N TYR A 96 7.64 0.40 10.49
CA TYR A 96 6.57 1.21 11.06
C TYR A 96 5.37 0.40 11.52
N LEU A 97 5.07 -0.72 10.88
CA LEU A 97 3.92 -1.56 11.18
C LEU A 97 4.29 -2.93 11.77
N GLY A 98 5.57 -3.34 11.69
CA GLY A 98 6.00 -4.69 12.01
C GLY A 98 5.75 -5.68 10.87
N GLU A 99 6.06 -6.95 11.13
CA GLU A 99 5.72 -8.08 10.24
C GLU A 99 4.26 -8.45 10.44
N VAL A 100 3.35 -7.78 9.72
CA VAL A 100 1.90 -7.95 9.85
C VAL A 100 1.29 -8.53 8.58
N LEU A 101 0.12 -9.16 8.72
CA LEU A 101 -0.67 -9.65 7.61
C LEU A 101 -1.75 -8.61 7.22
N ILE A 102 -2.20 -8.63 5.98
CA ILE A 102 -3.22 -7.69 5.47
C ILE A 102 -4.52 -7.83 6.28
N GLU A 103 -4.89 -9.07 6.62
CA GLU A 103 -6.09 -9.40 7.38
C GLU A 103 -6.07 -8.93 8.84
N ASP A 104 -4.90 -8.55 9.37
CA ASP A 104 -4.75 -8.00 10.73
C ASP A 104 -5.16 -6.52 10.80
N SER A 105 -5.45 -5.89 9.65
CA SER A 105 -5.83 -4.48 9.60
C SER A 105 -7.17 -4.20 10.30
N SER A 106 -7.27 -3.08 10.99
CA SER A 106 -8.50 -2.66 11.69
C SER A 106 -9.61 -2.20 10.73
N ILE A 107 -9.25 -1.83 9.50
CA ILE A 107 -10.19 -1.55 8.41
C ILE A 107 -9.90 -2.56 7.30
N PRO A 108 -10.89 -3.31 6.79
CA PRO A 108 -10.70 -4.23 5.69
C PRO A 108 -9.92 -3.61 4.53
N LEU A 109 -8.81 -4.26 4.14
CA LEU A 109 -7.82 -3.72 3.22
C LEU A 109 -7.62 -4.65 2.02
N ALA A 110 -7.50 -4.05 0.82
CA ALA A 110 -7.03 -4.73 -0.37
C ALA A 110 -5.87 -3.98 -1.02
N ILE A 111 -4.82 -4.71 -1.39
CA ILE A 111 -3.69 -4.18 -2.15
C ILE A 111 -3.77 -4.68 -3.58
N VAL A 112 -3.70 -3.75 -4.54
CA VAL A 112 -3.80 -4.08 -5.97
C VAL A 112 -2.43 -3.98 -6.63
N ALA A 113 -2.06 -5.02 -7.35
CA ALA A 113 -0.88 -5.08 -8.20
C ALA A 113 -1.26 -5.57 -9.61
N ALA A 114 -0.30 -5.64 -10.51
CA ALA A 114 -0.43 -6.25 -11.81
C ALA A 114 0.58 -7.40 -11.96
N ASP A 115 0.12 -8.52 -12.49
CA ASP A 115 1.01 -9.58 -12.96
C ASP A 115 1.67 -9.11 -14.25
N ILE A 116 2.99 -9.00 -14.23
CA ILE A 116 3.76 -8.51 -15.39
C ILE A 116 3.82 -9.50 -16.55
N SER A 117 3.54 -10.78 -16.30
CA SER A 117 3.57 -11.84 -17.32
C SER A 117 2.28 -11.88 -18.14
N THR A 118 1.15 -11.67 -17.45
CA THR A 118 -0.18 -11.75 -18.06
C THR A 118 -0.82 -10.39 -18.29
N GLY A 119 -0.38 -9.35 -17.58
CA GLY A 119 -1.02 -8.04 -17.54
C GLY A 119 -2.28 -8.00 -16.68
N GLU A 120 -2.59 -9.10 -16.00
CA GLU A 120 -3.81 -9.20 -15.20
C GLU A 120 -3.69 -8.48 -13.86
N LYS A 121 -4.83 -8.03 -13.36
CA LYS A 121 -4.94 -7.44 -12.03
C LYS A 121 -4.85 -8.54 -10.96
N VAL A 122 -3.96 -8.33 -9.98
CA VAL A 122 -3.86 -9.15 -8.77
C VAL A 122 -4.35 -8.34 -7.56
N VAL A 123 -5.21 -8.95 -6.74
CA VAL A 123 -5.76 -8.31 -5.54
C VAL A 123 -5.39 -9.14 -4.33
N PHE A 124 -4.54 -8.59 -3.47
CA PHE A 124 -4.16 -9.20 -2.20
C PHE A 124 -5.11 -8.71 -1.11
N LYS A 125 -5.76 -9.65 -0.42
CA LYS A 125 -6.64 -9.40 0.74
C LYS A 125 -6.13 -10.08 2.01
N THR A 126 -5.16 -10.99 1.85
CA THR A 126 -4.53 -11.76 2.92
C THR A 126 -3.05 -11.95 2.64
N GLY A 127 -2.29 -12.34 3.66
CA GLY A 127 -0.85 -12.60 3.59
C GLY A 127 0.00 -11.38 3.94
N SER A 128 1.32 -11.48 3.75
CA SER A 128 2.27 -10.45 4.16
C SER A 128 1.95 -9.08 3.52
N LEU A 129 1.70 -8.09 4.36
CA LEU A 129 1.45 -6.70 3.94
C LEU A 129 2.65 -6.12 3.19
N ALA A 130 3.86 -6.33 3.71
CA ALA A 130 5.09 -5.83 3.09
C ALA A 130 5.26 -6.41 1.68
N THR A 131 5.06 -7.72 1.50
CA THR A 131 5.15 -8.39 0.20
C THR A 131 4.11 -7.87 -0.79
N ALA A 132 2.87 -7.68 -0.38
CA ALA A 132 1.81 -7.14 -1.24
C ALA A 132 2.10 -5.69 -1.68
N ILE A 133 2.60 -4.85 -0.77
CA ILE A 133 3.00 -3.46 -1.09
C ILE A 133 4.21 -3.46 -2.02
N MET A 134 5.21 -4.32 -1.80
CA MET A 134 6.36 -4.47 -2.70
C MET A 134 5.89 -4.84 -4.12
N ALA A 135 4.97 -5.80 -4.26
CA ALA A 135 4.39 -6.18 -5.55
C ALA A 135 3.65 -5.01 -6.21
N SER A 136 2.86 -4.26 -5.44
CA SER A 136 2.08 -3.11 -5.93
C SER A 136 2.95 -1.91 -6.34
N THR A 137 4.13 -1.75 -5.75
CA THR A 137 5.06 -0.65 -6.03
C THR A 137 6.12 -0.99 -7.07
N CYS A 138 6.20 -2.25 -7.48
CA CYS A 138 7.14 -2.73 -8.49
C CYS A 138 6.83 -2.14 -9.87
N ILE A 139 7.80 -1.43 -10.48
CA ILE A 139 7.69 -0.92 -11.84
C ILE A 139 8.50 -1.84 -12.75
N PRO A 140 7.87 -2.53 -13.71
CA PRO A 140 8.57 -3.42 -14.66
C PRO A 140 9.69 -2.69 -15.40
N GLY A 141 10.85 -3.34 -15.51
CA GLY A 141 12.05 -2.78 -16.18
C GLY A 141 12.89 -1.83 -15.31
N VAL A 142 12.42 -1.48 -14.12
CA VAL A 142 13.15 -0.64 -13.14
C VAL A 142 13.64 -1.47 -11.96
N PHE A 143 12.93 -2.55 -11.63
CA PHE A 143 13.30 -3.49 -10.58
C PHE A 143 13.57 -4.87 -11.17
N LEU A 144 14.70 -5.47 -10.80
CA LEU A 144 14.93 -6.90 -10.98
C LEU A 144 14.02 -7.60 -9.96
N SER A 145 12.91 -8.16 -10.42
CA SER A 145 11.98 -8.88 -9.56
C SER A 145 12.52 -10.28 -9.31
N GLU A 146 13.09 -10.52 -8.12
CA GLU A 146 13.27 -11.88 -7.60
C GLU A 146 12.00 -12.44 -6.94
N LEU A 147 10.88 -11.75 -7.03
CA LEU A 147 9.59 -12.24 -6.55
C LEU A 147 8.99 -13.22 -7.57
N ARG A 148 9.48 -14.45 -7.58
CA ARG A 148 8.65 -15.59 -7.96
C ARG A 148 7.62 -15.75 -6.85
N LEU A 149 6.35 -15.49 -7.15
CA LEU A 149 5.23 -15.88 -6.30
C LEU A 149 5.23 -17.41 -6.24
N ALA A 150 5.99 -17.97 -5.27
CA ALA A 150 5.87 -19.36 -4.91
C ALA A 150 4.48 -19.52 -4.27
N ASP A 151 3.63 -20.29 -4.96
CA ASP A 151 2.44 -20.94 -4.42
C ASP A 151 1.34 -20.08 -3.81
N SER A 152 0.80 -19.12 -4.57
CA SER A 152 -0.59 -18.72 -4.36
C SER A 152 -1.49 -19.48 -5.34
N HIS A 153 -1.93 -20.67 -4.95
CA HIS A 153 -3.07 -21.31 -5.60
C HIS A 153 -4.31 -20.46 -5.28
N PRO A 154 -5.01 -19.89 -6.27
CA PRO A 154 -6.31 -19.33 -6.00
C PRO A 154 -7.24 -20.51 -5.64
N ALA A 155 -7.86 -20.44 -4.47
CA ALA A 155 -8.98 -21.31 -4.16
C ALA A 155 -10.06 -21.03 -5.21
N THR A 156 -10.19 -21.94 -6.16
CA THR A 156 -11.32 -21.98 -7.09
C THR A 156 -12.52 -22.45 -6.31
N ASP A 157 -13.32 -21.53 -5.78
CA ASP A 157 -14.69 -21.86 -5.41
C ASP A 157 -15.55 -21.85 -6.67
N ARG A 158 -16.11 -23.02 -6.92
CA ARG A 158 -17.16 -23.27 -7.90
C ARG A 158 -18.51 -22.85 -7.33
#